data_e797f9f255e9e9d98fa0efa5b492a4f5
#
_entry.id   e797f9f255e9e9d98fa0efa5b492a4f5
#
_cell.length_a   1.000
_cell.length_b   1.000
_cell.length_c   1.000
_cell.angle_alpha   90.00
_cell.angle_beta   90.00
_cell.angle_gamma   90.00
#
_symmetry.space_group_name_H-M   'P 1'
#
loop_
_entity.id
_entity.type
_entity.pdbx_description
1 polymer ?
#
loop_
_entity_poly.entity_id
_entity_poly.type
_entity_poly.pdbx_seq_one_letter_code
_entity_poly.pdbx_strand_id
1 'polypeptide(L)'
;RPMTRDLDWGIKVPIKGATGKVLYVWFDAPIGYISATQEWAAAKGKNWEDYWKKEDTKLVHFIGKDNIVFHCIIFPSILKAEGSYILPDNVPANEFLNLEGNKISTSRNWAVWLHEYLEDFPDKQDVLRYVLTANAPETKDNDFTWKDFQTRNNSELVAIYGNFVNRAVVLTHKFFEGKVPEQQELQKVDEDALQALSSFPERIAGALERFKFREALNHLMDLARLGNKYLAETEPWKLVKTDPERVSTILNISLQMATSLGLLSKPFLPNTHDKLSKILNFGDLNWQDAGRSDNLKKATVLGPVVLLFEKIEDEVIEAQIKKLMDTKEENEAAAVQLTPIKEEINYDDFMKMD
;
A
#
# COMPACT_ATOMS: atom_id res chain seq x y z
N ARG A 1 -4.82 -6.29 -33.65
CA ARG A 1 -3.42 -6.71 -33.46
C ARG A 1 -3.27 -8.13 -33.97
N PRO A 2 -2.13 -8.51 -34.60
CA PRO A 2 -1.92 -9.87 -35.06
C PRO A 2 -1.84 -10.83 -33.88
N MET A 3 -2.51 -11.99 -33.98
CA MET A 3 -2.56 -13.02 -32.93
C MET A 3 -1.46 -14.06 -33.09
N THR A 4 -0.67 -13.95 -34.15
CA THR A 4 0.41 -14.89 -34.46
C THR A 4 1.72 -14.17 -34.73
N ARG A 5 2.83 -14.87 -34.59
CA ARG A 5 4.19 -14.41 -34.89
C ARG A 5 4.94 -15.46 -35.70
N ASP A 6 5.88 -15.00 -36.50
CA ASP A 6 6.85 -15.85 -37.22
C ASP A 6 8.09 -15.97 -36.31
N LEU A 7 8.09 -16.97 -35.44
CA LEU A 7 9.16 -17.26 -34.49
C LEU A 7 9.42 -18.78 -34.43
N ASP A 8 10.65 -19.15 -34.13
CA ASP A 8 11.07 -20.54 -34.04
C ASP A 8 10.65 -21.23 -32.74
N TRP A 9 10.31 -20.45 -31.70
CA TRP A 9 9.85 -20.97 -30.42
C TRP A 9 8.51 -20.36 -30.00
N GLY A 10 7.72 -21.10 -29.24
CA GLY A 10 6.42 -20.68 -28.74
C GLY A 10 5.36 -21.77 -28.98
N ILE A 11 4.12 -21.46 -28.62
CA ILE A 11 2.98 -22.36 -28.85
C ILE A 11 2.62 -22.30 -30.35
N LYS A 12 2.74 -23.44 -31.04
CA LYS A 12 2.38 -23.53 -32.46
C LYS A 12 0.91 -23.26 -32.67
N VAL A 13 0.58 -22.50 -33.70
CA VAL A 13 -0.81 -22.22 -34.08
C VAL A 13 -1.49 -23.52 -34.54
N PRO A 14 -2.57 -23.98 -33.87
CA PRO A 14 -3.20 -25.29 -34.17
C PRO A 14 -4.20 -25.24 -35.37
N ILE A 15 -3.82 -24.54 -36.44
CA ILE A 15 -4.68 -24.34 -37.60
C ILE A 15 -3.92 -24.80 -38.88
N LYS A 16 -4.60 -25.53 -39.78
CA LYS A 16 -4.03 -25.91 -41.08
C LYS A 16 -3.60 -24.67 -41.87
N GLY A 17 -2.40 -24.71 -42.41
CA GLY A 17 -1.82 -23.60 -43.17
C GLY A 17 -1.04 -22.57 -42.34
N ALA A 18 -0.96 -22.72 -41.03
CA ALA A 18 -0.20 -21.83 -40.13
C ALA A 18 1.20 -22.39 -39.81
N THR A 19 1.80 -23.17 -40.72
CA THR A 19 3.14 -23.73 -40.52
C THR A 19 4.17 -22.62 -40.32
N GLY A 20 5.03 -22.76 -39.30
CA GLY A 20 6.04 -21.74 -38.94
C GLY A 20 5.50 -20.59 -38.10
N LYS A 21 4.23 -20.61 -37.75
CA LYS A 21 3.63 -19.57 -36.89
C LYS A 21 3.40 -20.06 -35.45
N VAL A 22 3.66 -19.18 -34.50
CA VAL A 22 3.37 -19.38 -33.07
C VAL A 22 2.32 -18.37 -32.61
N LEU A 23 1.63 -18.68 -31.52
CA LEU A 23 0.71 -17.72 -30.88
C LEU A 23 1.50 -16.51 -30.37
N TYR A 24 0.88 -15.35 -30.45
CA TYR A 24 1.43 -14.12 -29.85
C TYR A 24 1.35 -14.25 -28.32
N VAL A 25 2.46 -13.93 -27.64
CA VAL A 25 2.62 -14.13 -26.20
C VAL A 25 1.46 -13.59 -25.35
N TRP A 26 0.87 -12.46 -25.73
CA TRP A 26 -0.26 -11.90 -24.99
C TRP A 26 -1.60 -12.61 -25.24
N PHE A 27 -1.63 -13.56 -26.18
CA PHE A 27 -2.80 -14.38 -26.39
C PHE A 27 -2.82 -15.58 -25.41
N ASP A 28 -1.68 -16.12 -25.07
CA ASP A 28 -1.53 -17.28 -24.18
C ASP A 28 -1.03 -16.92 -22.78
N ALA A 29 -0.30 -15.83 -22.58
CA ALA A 29 0.27 -15.43 -21.30
C ALA A 29 -0.74 -15.38 -20.13
N PRO A 30 -1.99 -14.89 -20.29
CA PRO A 30 -2.97 -14.89 -19.21
C PRO A 30 -3.37 -16.29 -18.71
N ILE A 31 -3.16 -17.35 -19.50
CA ILE A 31 -3.37 -18.74 -19.07
C ILE A 31 -2.44 -19.08 -17.89
N GLY A 32 -1.31 -18.41 -17.78
CA GLY A 32 -0.38 -18.54 -16.66
C GLY A 32 -1.03 -18.32 -15.29
N TYR A 33 -2.04 -17.48 -15.18
CA TYR A 33 -2.81 -17.30 -13.93
C TYR A 33 -3.54 -18.59 -13.52
N ILE A 34 -4.13 -19.27 -14.50
CA ILE A 34 -4.84 -20.55 -14.28
C ILE A 34 -3.81 -21.62 -13.91
N SER A 35 -2.71 -21.72 -14.65
CA SER A 35 -1.64 -22.71 -14.41
C SER A 35 -1.03 -22.55 -13.02
N ALA A 36 -0.74 -21.29 -12.59
CA ALA A 36 -0.24 -21.00 -11.26
C ALA A 36 -1.24 -21.41 -10.15
N THR A 37 -2.55 -21.20 -10.39
CA THR A 37 -3.59 -21.65 -9.46
C THR A 37 -3.66 -23.17 -9.40
N GLN A 38 -3.51 -23.86 -10.53
CA GLN A 38 -3.48 -25.33 -10.57
C GLN A 38 -2.30 -25.91 -9.79
N GLU A 39 -1.10 -25.36 -9.99
CA GLU A 39 0.10 -25.78 -9.29
C GLU A 39 -0.03 -25.54 -7.77
N TRP A 40 -0.46 -24.35 -7.37
CA TRP A 40 -0.70 -24.02 -5.96
C TRP A 40 -1.77 -24.94 -5.33
N ALA A 41 -2.89 -25.18 -6.02
CA ALA A 41 -3.97 -26.00 -5.50
C ALA A 41 -3.52 -27.45 -5.32
N ALA A 42 -2.77 -28.00 -6.29
CA ALA A 42 -2.18 -29.34 -6.19
C ALA A 42 -1.24 -29.45 -4.96
N ALA A 43 -0.37 -28.46 -4.76
CA ALA A 43 0.53 -28.42 -3.61
C ALA A 43 -0.19 -28.32 -2.25
N LYS A 44 -1.41 -27.75 -2.23
CA LYS A 44 -2.23 -27.54 -1.01
C LYS A 44 -3.38 -28.55 -0.86
N GLY A 45 -3.51 -29.52 -1.75
CA GLY A 45 -4.62 -30.49 -1.75
C GLY A 45 -5.99 -29.82 -1.93
N LYS A 46 -6.06 -28.76 -2.72
CA LYS A 46 -7.29 -28.00 -3.01
C LYS A 46 -7.75 -28.24 -4.45
N ASN A 47 -9.02 -27.96 -4.72
CA ASN A 47 -9.54 -27.98 -6.08
C ASN A 47 -9.37 -26.59 -6.73
N TRP A 48 -8.56 -26.49 -7.78
CA TRP A 48 -8.31 -25.22 -8.48
C TRP A 48 -9.56 -24.66 -9.20
N GLU A 49 -10.50 -25.55 -9.59
CA GLU A 49 -11.75 -25.14 -10.26
C GLU A 49 -12.63 -24.27 -9.35
N ASP A 50 -12.52 -24.44 -8.04
CA ASP A 50 -13.23 -23.59 -7.07
C ASP A 50 -12.86 -22.11 -7.18
N TYR A 51 -11.69 -21.81 -7.72
CA TYR A 51 -11.17 -20.45 -7.89
C TYR A 51 -11.43 -19.86 -9.28
N TRP A 52 -11.75 -20.69 -10.28
CA TRP A 52 -11.86 -20.25 -11.66
C TRP A 52 -13.19 -20.57 -12.34
N LYS A 53 -14.02 -21.44 -11.73
CA LYS A 53 -15.25 -21.94 -12.37
C LYS A 53 -16.51 -21.81 -11.51
N LYS A 54 -16.38 -21.54 -10.20
CA LYS A 54 -17.53 -21.37 -9.32
C LYS A 54 -18.16 -19.99 -9.45
N GLU A 55 -19.46 -19.91 -9.57
CA GLU A 55 -20.23 -18.67 -9.73
C GLU A 55 -20.12 -17.71 -8.52
N ASP A 56 -19.89 -18.23 -7.29
CA ASP A 56 -19.71 -17.47 -6.07
C ASP A 56 -18.29 -16.94 -5.87
N THR A 57 -17.38 -17.23 -6.80
CA THR A 57 -15.99 -16.72 -6.79
C THR A 57 -15.88 -15.41 -7.55
N LYS A 58 -15.17 -14.45 -6.99
CA LYS A 58 -14.84 -13.19 -7.64
C LYS A 58 -13.42 -13.21 -8.18
N LEU A 59 -13.27 -12.97 -9.47
CA LEU A 59 -11.98 -12.81 -10.14
C LEU A 59 -11.66 -11.31 -10.26
N VAL A 60 -10.56 -10.88 -9.64
CA VAL A 60 -10.10 -9.49 -9.68
C VAL A 60 -8.66 -9.45 -10.21
N HIS A 61 -8.42 -8.61 -11.22
CA HIS A 61 -7.09 -8.39 -11.79
C HIS A 61 -6.54 -7.02 -11.40
N PHE A 62 -5.42 -6.98 -10.68
CA PHE A 62 -4.65 -5.77 -10.44
C PHE A 62 -3.57 -5.63 -11.50
N ILE A 63 -3.64 -4.59 -12.32
CA ILE A 63 -2.77 -4.41 -13.48
C ILE A 63 -2.28 -2.97 -13.62
N GLY A 64 -1.27 -2.74 -14.49
CA GLY A 64 -0.97 -1.43 -15.03
C GLY A 64 -1.85 -1.11 -16.26
N LYS A 65 -2.08 0.17 -16.55
CA LYS A 65 -2.95 0.65 -17.63
C LYS A 65 -2.60 0.11 -19.02
N ASP A 66 -1.35 -0.21 -19.26
CA ASP A 66 -0.87 -0.78 -20.53
C ASP A 66 -1.41 -2.19 -20.80
N ASN A 67 -1.90 -2.89 -19.75
CA ASN A 67 -2.49 -4.21 -19.83
C ASN A 67 -4.02 -4.24 -19.88
N ILE A 68 -4.69 -3.10 -19.90
CA ILE A 68 -6.17 -3.01 -19.92
C ILE A 68 -6.79 -3.80 -21.06
N VAL A 69 -6.28 -3.65 -22.29
CA VAL A 69 -6.82 -4.35 -23.47
C VAL A 69 -6.78 -5.87 -23.28
N PHE A 70 -5.71 -6.40 -22.69
CA PHE A 70 -5.55 -7.83 -22.51
C PHE A 70 -6.46 -8.39 -21.39
N HIS A 71 -6.63 -7.67 -20.31
CA HIS A 71 -7.40 -8.13 -19.16
C HIS A 71 -8.88 -7.76 -19.20
N CYS A 72 -9.26 -6.71 -19.93
CA CYS A 72 -10.66 -6.30 -20.05
C CYS A 72 -11.33 -6.77 -21.34
N ILE A 73 -10.57 -7.13 -22.38
CA ILE A 73 -11.14 -7.52 -23.68
C ILE A 73 -10.67 -8.91 -24.10
N ILE A 74 -9.36 -9.14 -24.28
CA ILE A 74 -8.85 -10.36 -24.91
C ILE A 74 -9.03 -11.56 -23.99
N PHE A 75 -8.53 -11.51 -22.77
CA PHE A 75 -8.64 -12.63 -21.84
C PHE A 75 -10.09 -12.98 -21.48
N PRO A 76 -10.97 -12.02 -21.14
CA PRO A 76 -12.39 -12.32 -20.94
C PRO A 76 -13.06 -12.92 -22.16
N SER A 77 -12.69 -12.50 -23.39
CA SER A 77 -13.24 -13.10 -24.61
C SER A 77 -12.83 -14.55 -24.80
N ILE A 78 -11.57 -14.89 -24.43
CA ILE A 78 -11.08 -16.28 -24.46
C ILE A 78 -11.82 -17.12 -23.44
N LEU A 79 -11.94 -16.66 -22.18
CA LEU A 79 -12.64 -17.36 -21.11
C LEU A 79 -14.12 -17.58 -21.47
N LYS A 80 -14.77 -16.58 -22.06
CA LYS A 80 -16.16 -16.66 -22.50
C LYS A 80 -16.33 -17.61 -23.69
N ALA A 81 -15.40 -17.65 -24.62
CA ALA A 81 -15.44 -18.54 -25.78
C ALA A 81 -15.24 -20.01 -25.36
N GLU A 82 -14.41 -20.26 -24.35
CA GLU A 82 -14.25 -21.60 -23.76
C GLU A 82 -15.51 -22.02 -22.99
N GLY A 83 -16.10 -21.11 -22.22
CA GLY A 83 -17.46 -21.24 -21.65
C GLY A 83 -17.56 -21.81 -20.24
N SER A 84 -16.50 -22.41 -19.67
CA SER A 84 -16.54 -22.99 -18.31
C SER A 84 -15.94 -22.12 -17.23
N TYR A 85 -15.28 -21.02 -17.60
CA TYR A 85 -14.61 -20.10 -16.65
C TYR A 85 -15.49 -18.92 -16.27
N ILE A 86 -15.31 -18.43 -15.03
CA ILE A 86 -15.86 -17.14 -14.59
C ILE A 86 -15.16 -15.98 -15.32
N LEU A 87 -15.85 -14.87 -15.44
CA LEU A 87 -15.26 -13.64 -15.99
C LEU A 87 -14.77 -12.71 -14.88
N PRO A 88 -13.84 -11.79 -15.16
CA PRO A 88 -13.42 -10.80 -14.20
C PRO A 88 -14.58 -9.95 -13.66
N ASP A 89 -14.70 -9.88 -12.32
CA ASP A 89 -15.66 -9.02 -11.62
C ASP A 89 -15.17 -7.56 -11.61
N ASN A 90 -13.86 -7.36 -11.46
CA ASN A 90 -13.24 -6.05 -11.50
C ASN A 90 -11.79 -6.13 -11.99
N VAL A 91 -11.33 -5.04 -12.59
CA VAL A 91 -9.94 -4.89 -13.09
C VAL A 91 -9.39 -3.53 -12.64
N PRO A 92 -8.95 -3.39 -11.38
CA PRO A 92 -8.27 -2.19 -10.90
C PRO A 92 -6.98 -1.98 -11.69
N ALA A 93 -6.93 -0.93 -12.51
CA ALA A 93 -5.80 -0.60 -13.35
C ALA A 93 -5.10 0.66 -12.84
N ASN A 94 -3.84 0.52 -12.43
CA ASN A 94 -3.04 1.66 -12.02
C ASN A 94 -2.44 2.38 -13.24
N GLU A 95 -2.37 3.68 -13.13
CA GLU A 95 -1.57 4.55 -13.98
C GLU A 95 -0.07 4.36 -13.68
N PHE A 96 0.83 5.14 -14.28
CA PHE A 96 2.27 4.99 -14.04
C PHE A 96 2.73 5.73 -12.78
N LEU A 97 3.63 5.09 -12.05
CA LEU A 97 4.43 5.72 -11.02
C LEU A 97 5.81 6.05 -11.61
N ASN A 98 6.15 7.33 -11.60
CA ASN A 98 7.46 7.83 -11.97
C ASN A 98 8.40 7.92 -10.76
N LEU A 99 9.66 8.20 -10.99
CA LEU A 99 10.68 8.42 -9.98
C LEU A 99 11.44 9.70 -10.30
N GLU A 100 11.38 10.69 -9.40
CA GLU A 100 12.01 12.01 -9.58
C GLU A 100 11.72 12.61 -10.96
N GLY A 101 10.43 12.62 -11.35
CA GLY A 101 9.95 13.16 -12.62
C GLY A 101 10.25 12.33 -13.86
N ASN A 102 10.90 11.18 -13.74
CA ASN A 102 11.28 10.32 -14.86
C ASN A 102 10.63 8.95 -14.78
N LYS A 103 10.44 8.32 -15.95
CA LYS A 103 9.93 6.95 -16.02
C LYS A 103 10.91 5.97 -15.38
N ILE A 104 10.43 5.14 -14.45
CA ILE A 104 11.20 4.03 -13.89
C ILE A 104 11.66 3.09 -15.01
N SER A 105 12.93 2.72 -15.01
CA SER A 105 13.54 1.89 -16.04
C SER A 105 14.63 0.99 -15.47
N THR A 106 14.38 -0.31 -15.48
CA THR A 106 15.37 -1.30 -15.03
C THR A 106 16.59 -1.37 -15.97
N SER A 107 16.38 -1.23 -17.28
CA SER A 107 17.47 -1.27 -18.28
C SER A 107 18.41 -0.07 -18.18
N ARG A 108 17.94 1.06 -17.63
CA ARG A 108 18.75 2.26 -17.38
C ARG A 108 19.14 2.39 -15.90
N ASN A 109 18.87 1.38 -15.09
CA ASN A 109 19.06 1.39 -13.65
C ASN A 109 18.46 2.64 -12.96
N TRP A 110 17.39 3.23 -13.53
CA TRP A 110 16.64 4.34 -12.96
C TRP A 110 15.50 3.80 -12.13
N ALA A 111 15.80 3.36 -10.91
CA ALA A 111 14.85 2.71 -10.02
C ALA A 111 15.32 2.81 -8.56
N VAL A 112 14.39 2.61 -7.62
CA VAL A 112 14.72 2.30 -6.22
C VAL A 112 14.66 0.78 -6.08
N TRP A 113 15.80 0.16 -5.86
CA TRP A 113 15.90 -1.28 -5.67
C TRP A 113 15.53 -1.65 -4.23
N LEU A 114 14.60 -2.58 -4.07
CA LEU A 114 14.07 -2.91 -2.74
C LEU A 114 15.15 -3.46 -1.79
N HIS A 115 16.07 -4.28 -2.28
CA HIS A 115 17.17 -4.81 -1.46
C HIS A 115 18.09 -3.68 -0.96
N GLU A 116 18.43 -2.70 -1.80
CA GLU A 116 19.22 -1.54 -1.41
C GLU A 116 18.44 -0.64 -0.43
N TYR A 117 17.14 -0.43 -0.69
CA TYR A 117 16.27 0.29 0.24
C TYR A 117 16.27 -0.32 1.65
N LEU A 118 16.22 -1.65 1.75
CA LEU A 118 16.21 -2.34 3.04
C LEU A 118 17.53 -2.22 3.80
N GLU A 119 18.66 -2.04 3.10
CA GLU A 119 19.97 -1.76 3.68
C GLU A 119 20.08 -0.29 4.11
N ASP A 120 19.67 0.65 3.26
CA ASP A 120 19.78 2.08 3.50
C ASP A 120 18.75 2.58 4.55
N PHE A 121 17.59 1.91 4.66
CA PHE A 121 16.48 2.26 5.56
C PHE A 121 16.06 1.06 6.42
N PRO A 122 16.90 0.58 7.32
CA PRO A 122 16.55 -0.55 8.20
C PRO A 122 15.29 -0.21 9.01
N ASP A 123 14.41 -1.19 9.18
CA ASP A 123 13.14 -1.09 9.92
C ASP A 123 12.13 -0.05 9.41
N LYS A 124 12.32 0.48 8.18
CA LYS A 124 11.40 1.47 7.58
C LYS A 124 10.56 0.89 6.43
N GLN A 125 10.31 -0.42 6.41
CA GLN A 125 9.45 -1.07 5.41
C GLN A 125 8.04 -0.46 5.37
N ASP A 126 7.47 -0.17 6.53
CA ASP A 126 6.15 0.43 6.65
C ASP A 126 6.13 1.88 6.15
N VAL A 127 7.24 2.62 6.25
CA VAL A 127 7.35 3.96 5.70
C VAL A 127 7.21 3.92 4.18
N LEU A 128 7.93 2.99 3.52
CA LEU A 128 7.82 2.81 2.07
C LEU A 128 6.40 2.40 1.66
N ARG A 129 5.80 1.43 2.36
CA ARG A 129 4.41 1.00 2.11
C ARG A 129 3.44 2.16 2.23
N TYR A 130 3.59 2.99 3.27
CA TYR A 130 2.78 4.18 3.48
C TYR A 130 2.87 5.15 2.31
N VAL A 131 4.10 5.51 1.91
CA VAL A 131 4.34 6.48 0.84
C VAL A 131 3.84 5.95 -0.51
N LEU A 132 4.11 4.68 -0.83
CA LEU A 132 3.62 4.07 -2.07
C LEU A 132 2.09 3.98 -2.10
N THR A 133 1.44 3.70 -0.97
CA THR A 133 -0.03 3.69 -0.88
C THR A 133 -0.59 5.10 -1.01
N ALA A 134 -0.01 6.08 -0.33
CA ALA A 134 -0.44 7.49 -0.40
C ALA A 134 -0.26 8.08 -1.81
N ASN A 135 0.74 7.62 -2.54
CA ASN A 135 1.07 8.03 -3.90
C ASN A 135 0.60 7.03 -4.97
N ALA A 136 -0.23 6.03 -4.60
CA ALA A 136 -0.71 5.06 -5.56
C ALA A 136 -1.35 5.76 -6.78
N PRO A 137 -0.92 5.44 -8.01
CA PRO A 137 -1.41 6.10 -9.21
C PRO A 137 -2.78 5.53 -9.65
N GLU A 138 -3.80 5.65 -8.79
CA GLU A 138 -5.11 5.03 -8.98
C GLU A 138 -5.90 5.63 -10.15
N THR A 139 -5.75 6.94 -10.41
CA THR A 139 -6.57 7.66 -11.39
C THR A 139 -5.77 8.53 -12.37
N LYS A 140 -4.51 8.76 -12.09
CA LYS A 140 -3.57 9.51 -12.91
C LYS A 140 -2.14 9.09 -12.59
N ASP A 141 -1.23 9.35 -13.53
CA ASP A 141 0.20 9.17 -13.29
C ASP A 141 0.64 9.95 -12.04
N ASN A 142 1.52 9.37 -11.27
CA ASN A 142 2.06 9.98 -10.06
C ASN A 142 3.59 9.85 -10.04
N ASP A 143 4.22 10.53 -9.10
CA ASP A 143 5.66 10.56 -8.97
C ASP A 143 6.08 10.18 -7.55
N PHE A 144 7.08 9.31 -7.42
CA PHE A 144 7.77 9.08 -6.17
C PHE A 144 8.98 10.00 -6.13
N THR A 145 9.07 10.82 -5.09
CA THR A 145 10.26 11.62 -4.82
C THR A 145 10.78 11.35 -3.41
N TRP A 146 12.09 11.35 -3.24
CA TRP A 146 12.70 11.19 -1.93
C TRP A 146 12.30 12.30 -0.96
N LYS A 147 12.05 13.50 -1.48
CA LYS A 147 11.57 14.63 -0.64
C LYS A 147 10.13 14.42 -0.15
N ASP A 148 9.24 13.89 -0.99
CA ASP A 148 7.89 13.53 -0.56
C ASP A 148 7.91 12.35 0.43
N PHE A 149 8.78 11.37 0.21
CA PHE A 149 9.02 10.25 1.14
C PHE A 149 9.40 10.77 2.54
N GLN A 150 10.36 11.67 2.64
CA GLN A 150 10.76 12.31 3.91
C GLN A 150 9.61 13.11 4.52
N THR A 151 8.94 13.93 3.70
CA THR A 151 7.87 14.81 4.16
C THR A 151 6.72 13.98 4.75
N ARG A 152 6.31 12.92 4.09
CA ARG A 152 5.24 12.03 4.59
C ARG A 152 5.66 11.30 5.85
N ASN A 153 6.89 10.78 5.91
CA ASN A 153 7.37 10.19 7.14
C ASN A 153 7.35 11.20 8.29
N ASN A 154 7.97 12.36 8.11
CA ASN A 154 8.18 13.32 9.21
C ASN A 154 6.89 14.03 9.63
N SER A 155 6.06 14.43 8.66
CA SER A 155 4.86 15.23 8.92
C SER A 155 3.59 14.41 9.17
N GLU A 156 3.52 13.17 8.65
CA GLU A 156 2.32 12.33 8.78
C GLU A 156 2.57 11.17 9.77
N LEU A 157 3.55 10.30 9.52
CA LEU A 157 3.81 9.14 10.38
C LEU A 157 4.38 9.56 11.74
N VAL A 158 5.38 10.43 11.78
CA VAL A 158 5.99 10.88 13.05
C VAL A 158 5.07 11.89 13.75
N ALA A 159 4.70 12.99 13.07
CA ALA A 159 4.03 14.11 13.72
C ALA A 159 2.53 13.90 13.98
N ILE A 160 1.86 12.97 13.28
CA ILE A 160 0.43 12.69 13.48
C ILE A 160 0.24 11.33 14.13
N TYR A 161 0.58 10.25 13.42
CA TYR A 161 0.33 8.88 13.89
C TYR A 161 1.14 8.55 15.15
N GLY A 162 2.47 8.66 15.06
CA GLY A 162 3.39 8.36 16.16
C GLY A 162 3.20 9.30 17.36
N ASN A 163 2.97 10.58 17.11
CA ASN A 163 2.73 11.55 18.17
C ASN A 163 1.49 11.24 18.99
N PHE A 164 0.36 10.88 18.35
CA PHE A 164 -0.85 10.49 19.06
C PHE A 164 -0.61 9.29 19.97
N VAL A 165 -0.10 8.20 19.42
CA VAL A 165 0.16 6.97 20.19
C VAL A 165 1.15 7.21 21.32
N ASN A 166 2.26 7.88 21.02
CA ASN A 166 3.29 8.19 22.00
C ASN A 166 2.72 9.00 23.18
N ARG A 167 1.92 10.02 22.90
CA ARG A 167 1.29 10.84 23.95
C ARG A 167 0.34 10.02 24.81
N ALA A 168 -0.54 9.20 24.23
CA ALA A 168 -1.47 8.35 24.98
C ALA A 168 -0.71 7.38 25.89
N VAL A 169 0.32 6.70 25.38
CA VAL A 169 1.11 5.73 26.14
C VAL A 169 1.97 6.39 27.21
N VAL A 170 2.70 7.45 26.87
CA VAL A 170 3.58 8.19 27.83
C VAL A 170 2.78 8.77 28.98
N LEU A 171 1.63 9.40 28.72
CA LEU A 171 0.78 9.94 29.77
C LEU A 171 0.19 8.85 30.65
N THR A 172 -0.16 7.69 30.09
CA THR A 172 -0.63 6.54 30.86
C THR A 172 0.48 5.98 31.77
N HIS A 173 1.71 5.86 31.26
CA HIS A 173 2.84 5.46 32.12
C HIS A 173 3.10 6.46 33.22
N LYS A 174 3.03 7.75 32.92
CA LYS A 174 3.31 8.83 33.87
C LYS A 174 2.26 8.96 34.96
N PHE A 175 0.97 8.79 34.63
CA PHE A 175 -0.13 9.11 35.56
C PHE A 175 -0.79 7.86 36.14
N PHE A 176 -0.66 6.71 35.48
CA PHE A 176 -1.30 5.44 35.86
C PHE A 176 -0.33 4.25 35.86
N GLU A 177 0.97 4.49 36.03
CA GLU A 177 2.00 3.44 36.15
C GLU A 177 1.99 2.44 34.98
N GLY A 178 1.61 2.89 33.78
CA GLY A 178 1.50 2.04 32.60
C GLY A 178 0.31 1.07 32.62
N LYS A 179 -0.67 1.29 33.45
CA LYS A 179 -1.91 0.48 33.50
C LYS A 179 -3.05 1.24 32.87
N VAL A 180 -3.86 0.55 32.07
CA VAL A 180 -5.07 1.10 31.46
C VAL A 180 -6.00 1.60 32.56
N PRO A 181 -6.32 2.91 32.63
CA PRO A 181 -7.19 3.44 33.67
C PRO A 181 -8.66 3.10 33.39
N GLU A 182 -9.50 3.27 34.41
CA GLU A 182 -10.94 3.03 34.30
C GLU A 182 -11.63 4.19 33.59
N GLN A 183 -12.56 3.87 32.72
CA GLN A 183 -13.48 4.86 32.15
C GLN A 183 -14.54 5.21 33.22
N GLN A 184 -14.67 6.49 33.52
CA GLN A 184 -15.67 7.04 34.44
C GLN A 184 -16.80 7.69 33.64
N GLU A 185 -17.48 8.66 34.22
CA GLU A 185 -18.55 9.41 33.55
C GLU A 185 -18.08 10.07 32.27
N LEU A 186 -18.88 9.90 31.20
CA LEU A 186 -18.59 10.48 29.88
C LEU A 186 -19.15 11.90 29.77
N GLN A 187 -18.37 12.76 29.17
CA GLN A 187 -18.79 14.08 28.74
C GLN A 187 -19.11 14.06 27.23
N LYS A 188 -19.79 15.07 26.75
CA LYS A 188 -20.20 15.18 25.34
C LYS A 188 -19.01 15.01 24.35
N VAL A 189 -17.84 15.55 24.68
CA VAL A 189 -16.63 15.41 23.86
C VAL A 189 -16.16 13.95 23.75
N ASP A 190 -16.39 13.13 24.79
CA ASP A 190 -16.06 11.71 24.81
C ASP A 190 -17.03 10.91 23.94
N GLU A 191 -18.32 11.18 24.11
CA GLU A 191 -19.37 10.54 23.32
C GLU A 191 -19.17 10.80 21.82
N ASP A 192 -18.90 12.07 21.45
CA ASP A 192 -18.64 12.46 20.08
C ASP A 192 -17.40 11.76 19.52
N ALA A 193 -16.35 11.66 20.31
CA ALA A 193 -15.12 10.98 19.94
C ALA A 193 -15.32 9.46 19.77
N LEU A 194 -16.05 8.81 20.66
CA LEU A 194 -16.39 7.38 20.60
C LEU A 194 -17.34 7.09 19.42
N GLN A 195 -18.30 7.95 19.17
CA GLN A 195 -19.18 7.84 18.01
C GLN A 195 -18.38 7.95 16.71
N ALA A 196 -17.46 8.92 16.61
CA ALA A 196 -16.57 9.03 15.46
C ALA A 196 -15.70 7.76 15.31
N LEU A 197 -15.09 7.27 16.41
CA LEU A 197 -14.27 6.07 16.43
C LEU A 197 -15.00 4.86 15.83
N SER A 198 -16.25 4.63 16.20
CA SER A 198 -17.03 3.48 15.75
C SER A 198 -17.28 3.46 14.23
N SER A 199 -17.17 4.60 13.54
CA SER A 199 -17.39 4.71 12.09
C SER A 199 -16.18 4.32 11.22
N PHE A 200 -14.97 4.33 11.78
CA PHE A 200 -13.75 4.13 10.99
C PHE A 200 -13.59 2.73 10.38
N PRO A 201 -13.92 1.63 11.09
CA PRO A 201 -13.77 0.29 10.51
C PRO A 201 -14.53 0.10 9.22
N GLU A 202 -15.79 0.54 9.17
CA GLU A 202 -16.64 0.44 7.98
C GLU A 202 -16.15 1.35 6.85
N ARG A 203 -15.76 2.59 7.17
CA ARG A 203 -15.22 3.55 6.19
C ARG A 203 -13.95 3.03 5.52
N ILE A 204 -13.01 2.49 6.31
CA ILE A 204 -11.76 1.94 5.80
C ILE A 204 -12.01 0.66 5.01
N ALA A 205 -12.80 -0.28 5.56
CA ALA A 205 -13.16 -1.52 4.88
C ALA A 205 -13.84 -1.25 3.54
N GLY A 206 -14.86 -0.39 3.53
CA GLY A 206 -15.58 -0.05 2.31
C GLY A 206 -14.70 0.61 1.24
N ALA A 207 -13.68 1.39 1.62
CA ALA A 207 -12.72 1.93 0.67
C ALA A 207 -11.77 0.84 0.15
N LEU A 208 -11.27 -0.06 1.02
CA LEU A 208 -10.43 -1.20 0.63
C LEU A 208 -11.15 -2.16 -0.31
N GLU A 209 -12.41 -2.50 -0.03
CA GLU A 209 -13.22 -3.39 -0.86
C GLU A 209 -13.54 -2.82 -2.24
N ARG A 210 -13.52 -1.49 -2.37
CA ARG A 210 -13.61 -0.79 -3.66
C ARG A 210 -12.25 -0.53 -4.31
N PHE A 211 -11.17 -1.06 -3.74
CA PHE A 211 -9.78 -0.89 -4.21
C PHE A 211 -9.30 0.56 -4.25
N LYS A 212 -9.86 1.41 -3.35
CA LYS A 212 -9.48 2.82 -3.17
C LYS A 212 -8.49 2.95 -2.01
N PHE A 213 -7.28 2.50 -2.23
CA PHE A 213 -6.28 2.37 -1.16
C PHE A 213 -5.85 3.72 -0.59
N ARG A 214 -5.76 4.76 -1.42
CA ARG A 214 -5.47 6.13 -0.96
C ARG A 214 -6.57 6.67 -0.04
N GLU A 215 -7.84 6.46 -0.40
CA GLU A 215 -9.00 6.85 0.42
C GLU A 215 -8.97 6.11 1.76
N ALA A 216 -8.74 4.81 1.73
CA ALA A 216 -8.66 3.99 2.93
C ALA A 216 -7.53 4.45 3.87
N LEU A 217 -6.34 4.73 3.33
CA LEU A 217 -5.20 5.26 4.09
C LEU A 217 -5.50 6.64 4.69
N ASN A 218 -6.18 7.52 3.95
CA ASN A 218 -6.58 8.82 4.47
C ASN A 218 -7.53 8.67 5.67
N HIS A 219 -8.49 7.74 5.61
CA HIS A 219 -9.38 7.45 6.75
C HIS A 219 -8.60 6.90 7.96
N LEU A 220 -7.58 6.08 7.74
CA LEU A 220 -6.69 5.63 8.83
C LEU A 220 -6.00 6.83 9.50
N MET A 221 -5.47 7.76 8.70
CA MET A 221 -4.82 8.96 9.22
C MET A 221 -5.78 9.93 9.88
N ASP A 222 -7.05 9.97 9.46
CA ASP A 222 -8.10 10.76 10.12
C ASP A 222 -8.39 10.23 11.53
N LEU A 223 -8.31 8.92 11.76
CA LEU A 223 -8.40 8.36 13.12
C LEU A 223 -7.24 8.83 14.01
N ALA A 224 -6.01 8.87 13.49
CA ALA A 224 -4.88 9.41 14.24
C ALA A 224 -5.02 10.92 14.53
N ARG A 225 -5.58 11.68 13.57
CA ARG A 225 -5.93 13.11 13.76
C ARG A 225 -7.01 13.30 14.81
N LEU A 226 -8.05 12.45 14.81
CA LEU A 226 -9.09 12.46 15.83
C LEU A 226 -8.49 12.26 17.23
N GLY A 227 -7.59 11.31 17.40
CA GLY A 227 -6.91 11.07 18.68
C GLY A 227 -6.07 12.27 19.15
N ASN A 228 -5.31 12.89 18.23
CA ASN A 228 -4.55 14.12 18.56
C ASN A 228 -5.48 15.29 18.95
N LYS A 229 -6.57 15.48 18.20
CA LYS A 229 -7.58 16.51 18.47
C LYS A 229 -8.20 16.29 19.85
N TYR A 230 -8.65 15.07 20.14
CA TYR A 230 -9.25 14.71 21.42
C TYR A 230 -8.31 15.00 22.61
N LEU A 231 -7.04 14.62 22.53
CA LEU A 231 -6.05 14.94 23.55
C LEU A 231 -5.78 16.45 23.66
N ALA A 232 -5.84 17.20 22.57
CA ALA A 232 -5.63 18.64 22.57
C ALA A 232 -6.82 19.39 23.19
N GLU A 233 -8.05 18.94 22.94
CA GLU A 233 -9.28 19.56 23.47
C GLU A 233 -9.50 19.24 24.94
N THR A 234 -9.10 18.05 25.39
CA THR A 234 -9.31 17.59 26.76
C THR A 234 -8.14 17.89 27.71
N GLU A 235 -6.95 18.19 27.19
CA GLU A 235 -5.75 18.60 27.93
C GLU A 235 -5.46 17.84 29.25
N PRO A 236 -5.39 16.48 29.26
CA PRO A 236 -5.30 15.70 30.49
C PRO A 236 -4.08 16.09 31.38
N TRP A 237 -3.00 16.59 30.79
CA TRP A 237 -1.82 17.06 31.52
C TRP A 237 -2.08 18.28 32.42
N LYS A 238 -3.15 19.04 32.15
CA LYS A 238 -3.56 20.17 33.02
C LYS A 238 -4.47 19.69 34.15
N LEU A 239 -5.26 18.63 33.92
CA LEU A 239 -6.28 18.15 34.83
C LEU A 239 -5.76 17.17 35.90
N VAL A 240 -4.59 16.59 35.73
CA VAL A 240 -4.09 15.48 36.56
C VAL A 240 -4.08 15.77 38.07
N LYS A 241 -3.94 17.02 38.48
CA LYS A 241 -3.91 17.43 39.91
C LYS A 241 -5.29 17.83 40.43
N THR A 242 -6.21 18.23 39.58
CA THR A 242 -7.51 18.81 39.95
C THR A 242 -8.66 17.83 39.73
N ASP A 243 -8.56 16.96 38.72
CA ASP A 243 -9.59 16.01 38.32
C ASP A 243 -8.95 14.73 37.75
N PRO A 244 -8.40 13.86 38.60
CA PRO A 244 -7.76 12.62 38.17
C PRO A 244 -8.76 11.60 37.58
N GLU A 245 -10.03 11.62 37.97
CA GLU A 245 -11.07 10.76 37.40
C GLU A 245 -11.36 11.13 35.95
N ARG A 246 -11.39 12.42 35.64
CA ARG A 246 -11.49 12.91 34.27
C ARG A 246 -10.31 12.49 33.42
N VAL A 247 -9.09 12.60 33.95
CA VAL A 247 -7.87 12.13 33.27
C VAL A 247 -7.91 10.62 33.01
N SER A 248 -8.45 9.84 33.94
CA SER A 248 -8.68 8.40 33.79
C SER A 248 -9.52 8.10 32.55
N THR A 249 -10.68 8.76 32.41
CA THR A 249 -11.55 8.61 31.24
C THR A 249 -10.89 9.02 29.96
N ILE A 250 -10.24 10.18 29.92
CA ILE A 250 -9.55 10.71 28.72
C ILE A 250 -8.49 9.73 28.22
N LEU A 251 -7.63 9.22 29.12
CA LEU A 251 -6.57 8.31 28.72
C LEU A 251 -7.09 6.92 28.36
N ASN A 252 -8.15 6.43 29.03
CA ASN A 252 -8.82 5.19 28.61
C ASN A 252 -9.27 5.30 27.14
N ILE A 253 -10.05 6.34 26.81
CA ILE A 253 -10.57 6.57 25.45
C ILE A 253 -9.43 6.72 24.45
N SER A 254 -8.37 7.46 24.79
CA SER A 254 -7.20 7.62 23.92
C SER A 254 -6.52 6.28 23.64
N LEU A 255 -6.43 5.40 24.61
CA LEU A 255 -5.88 4.05 24.44
C LEU A 255 -6.81 3.16 23.58
N GLN A 256 -8.15 3.26 23.71
CA GLN A 256 -9.08 2.54 22.83
C GLN A 256 -8.96 3.02 21.36
N MET A 257 -8.78 4.33 21.14
CA MET A 257 -8.50 4.88 19.80
C MET A 257 -7.15 4.39 19.26
N ALA A 258 -6.11 4.36 20.08
CA ALA A 258 -4.79 3.88 19.67
C ALA A 258 -4.82 2.38 19.34
N THR A 259 -5.61 1.59 20.08
CA THR A 259 -5.83 0.17 19.78
C THR A 259 -6.54 0.00 18.44
N SER A 260 -7.62 0.70 18.20
CA SER A 260 -8.34 0.66 16.92
C SER A 260 -7.45 1.13 15.77
N LEU A 261 -6.65 2.17 15.96
CA LEU A 261 -5.66 2.63 14.99
C LEU A 261 -4.66 1.51 14.66
N GLY A 262 -4.15 0.80 15.67
CA GLY A 262 -3.26 -0.34 15.49
C GLY A 262 -3.91 -1.48 14.71
N LEU A 263 -5.13 -1.86 15.04
CA LEU A 263 -5.86 -2.93 14.35
C LEU A 263 -6.12 -2.59 12.87
N LEU A 264 -6.57 -1.37 12.60
CA LEU A 264 -6.88 -0.90 11.26
C LEU A 264 -5.65 -0.59 10.40
N SER A 265 -4.47 -0.46 11.03
CA SER A 265 -3.20 -0.25 10.32
C SER A 265 -2.68 -1.50 9.63
N LYS A 266 -3.07 -2.69 10.06
CA LYS A 266 -2.45 -3.97 9.63
C LYS A 266 -2.34 -4.13 8.11
N PRO A 267 -3.32 -3.78 7.29
CA PRO A 267 -3.21 -3.88 5.83
C PRO A 267 -2.13 -2.97 5.23
N PHE A 268 -1.87 -1.82 5.84
CA PHE A 268 -0.95 -0.80 5.35
C PHE A 268 0.42 -0.89 5.98
N LEU A 269 0.46 -1.04 7.31
CA LEU A 269 1.61 -0.91 8.19
C LEU A 269 1.72 -2.14 9.11
N PRO A 270 2.00 -3.34 8.57
CA PRO A 270 1.99 -4.57 9.35
C PRO A 270 3.01 -4.58 10.49
N ASN A 271 4.23 -4.07 10.29
CA ASN A 271 5.24 -4.00 11.33
C ASN A 271 4.84 -3.03 12.46
N THR A 272 4.17 -1.94 12.11
CA THR A 272 3.63 -0.96 13.06
C THR A 272 2.49 -1.56 13.87
N HIS A 273 1.61 -2.34 13.25
CA HIS A 273 0.59 -3.12 13.94
C HIS A 273 1.21 -4.04 14.99
N ASP A 274 2.24 -4.80 14.63
CA ASP A 274 2.92 -5.73 15.53
C ASP A 274 3.63 -5.00 16.71
N LYS A 275 4.24 -3.85 16.43
CA LYS A 275 4.81 -2.98 17.47
C LYS A 275 3.72 -2.46 18.42
N LEU A 276 2.61 -1.97 17.87
CA LEU A 276 1.47 -1.49 18.68
C LEU A 276 0.82 -2.59 19.50
N SER A 277 0.67 -3.79 18.98
CA SER A 277 0.16 -4.94 19.73
C SER A 277 0.99 -5.21 20.99
N LYS A 278 2.31 -5.07 20.90
CA LYS A 278 3.22 -5.23 22.04
C LYS A 278 3.15 -4.06 23.01
N ILE A 279 3.08 -2.82 22.52
CA ILE A 279 3.02 -1.60 23.33
C ILE A 279 1.70 -1.53 24.10
N LEU A 280 0.58 -1.79 23.43
CA LEU A 280 -0.75 -1.68 24.02
C LEU A 280 -1.23 -2.99 24.65
N ASN A 281 -0.50 -4.09 24.41
CA ASN A 281 -0.82 -5.43 24.94
C ASN A 281 -2.26 -5.86 24.59
N PHE A 282 -2.67 -5.65 23.33
CA PHE A 282 -4.03 -5.98 22.89
C PHE A 282 -4.19 -7.42 22.37
N GLY A 283 -3.13 -8.24 22.37
CA GLY A 283 -3.21 -9.68 22.13
C GLY A 283 -3.83 -10.08 20.80
N ASP A 284 -4.83 -10.96 20.85
CA ASP A 284 -5.47 -11.59 19.69
C ASP A 284 -6.61 -10.77 19.08
N LEU A 285 -6.74 -9.48 19.44
CA LEU A 285 -7.74 -8.61 18.82
C LEU A 285 -7.51 -8.51 17.31
N ASN A 286 -8.60 -8.38 16.58
CA ASN A 286 -8.58 -8.36 15.12
C ASN A 286 -9.43 -7.21 14.55
N TRP A 287 -9.62 -7.19 13.23
CA TRP A 287 -10.35 -6.13 12.53
C TRP A 287 -11.76 -5.88 13.09
N GLN A 288 -12.50 -6.94 13.48
CA GLN A 288 -13.86 -6.84 13.99
C GLN A 288 -13.96 -6.18 15.37
N ASP A 289 -12.84 -6.11 16.08
CA ASP A 289 -12.76 -5.45 17.39
C ASP A 289 -12.48 -3.94 17.24
N ALA A 290 -12.02 -3.49 16.08
CA ALA A 290 -11.74 -2.08 15.85
C ALA A 290 -13.02 -1.22 15.99
N GLY A 291 -12.85 0.00 16.45
CA GLY A 291 -13.97 0.94 16.65
C GLY A 291 -14.71 0.78 17.98
N ARG A 292 -14.36 -0.21 18.79
CA ARG A 292 -14.97 -0.45 20.11
C ARG A 292 -14.28 0.41 21.18
N SER A 293 -15.03 0.73 22.23
CA SER A 293 -14.55 1.51 23.38
C SER A 293 -14.11 0.67 24.58
N ASP A 294 -14.07 -0.66 24.44
CA ASP A 294 -13.82 -1.61 25.54
C ASP A 294 -12.76 -2.69 25.21
N ASN A 295 -11.95 -2.47 24.19
CA ASN A 295 -10.91 -3.39 23.74
C ASN A 295 -9.85 -3.63 24.82
N LEU A 296 -9.33 -2.57 25.39
CA LEU A 296 -8.39 -2.67 26.51
C LEU A 296 -9.16 -2.60 27.84
N LYS A 297 -9.01 -3.62 28.64
CA LYS A 297 -9.65 -3.70 29.94
C LYS A 297 -8.88 -2.89 31.00
N LYS A 298 -9.59 -2.37 32.00
CA LYS A 298 -8.99 -1.74 33.20
C LYS A 298 -7.82 -2.60 33.72
N ALA A 299 -6.76 -1.94 34.14
CA ALA A 299 -5.55 -2.54 34.68
C ALA A 299 -4.72 -3.41 33.72
N THR A 300 -5.07 -3.49 32.40
CA THR A 300 -4.17 -4.05 31.39
C THR A 300 -2.83 -3.31 31.48
N VAL A 301 -1.73 -4.04 31.61
CA VAL A 301 -0.39 -3.46 31.68
C VAL A 301 0.12 -3.19 30.28
N LEU A 302 0.48 -1.95 30.00
CA LEU A 302 1.08 -1.56 28.72
C LEU A 302 2.54 -2.03 28.65
N GLY A 303 3.01 -2.30 27.46
CA GLY A 303 4.41 -2.53 27.17
C GLY A 303 5.26 -1.25 27.29
N PRO A 304 6.56 -1.34 27.06
CA PRO A 304 7.47 -0.18 27.16
C PRO A 304 7.13 0.90 26.12
N VAL A 305 7.45 2.15 26.50
CA VAL A 305 7.35 3.28 25.54
C VAL A 305 8.43 3.14 24.47
N VAL A 306 8.00 2.92 23.24
CA VAL A 306 8.88 2.82 22.07
C VAL A 306 8.34 3.73 20.97
N LEU A 307 9.24 4.47 20.31
CA LEU A 307 8.86 5.27 19.14
C LEU A 307 8.49 4.34 17.98
N LEU A 308 7.34 4.60 17.37
CA LEU A 308 6.88 3.84 16.20
C LEU A 308 7.61 4.27 14.93
N PHE A 309 7.90 5.55 14.82
CA PHE A 309 8.56 6.18 13.67
C PHE A 309 9.59 7.19 14.15
N GLU A 310 10.68 7.28 13.40
CA GLU A 310 11.74 8.25 13.61
C GLU A 310 11.82 9.19 12.42
N LYS A 311 12.24 10.42 12.67
CA LYS A 311 12.49 11.37 11.59
C LYS A 311 13.58 10.86 10.65
N ILE A 312 13.45 11.23 9.41
CA ILE A 312 14.47 11.04 8.38
C ILE A 312 15.08 12.43 8.14
N GLU A 313 16.38 12.53 8.32
CA GLU A 313 17.12 13.78 8.19
C GLU A 313 17.44 14.07 6.70
N ASP A 314 17.75 15.34 6.40
CA ASP A 314 17.97 15.80 5.01
C ASP A 314 19.17 15.08 4.35
N GLU A 315 20.22 14.84 5.10
CA GLU A 315 21.44 14.19 4.61
C GLU A 315 21.20 12.79 4.06
N VAL A 316 20.27 12.04 4.68
CA VAL A 316 19.88 10.69 4.22
C VAL A 316 19.20 10.78 2.86
N ILE A 317 18.37 11.78 2.67
CA ILE A 317 17.63 12.01 1.42
C ILE A 317 18.55 12.52 0.31
N GLU A 318 19.45 13.42 0.63
CA GLU A 318 20.46 13.92 -0.32
C GLU A 318 21.36 12.79 -0.82
N ALA A 319 21.72 11.84 0.05
CA ALA A 319 22.49 10.65 -0.33
C ALA A 319 21.72 9.76 -1.34
N GLN A 320 20.41 9.59 -1.16
CA GLN A 320 19.58 8.81 -2.09
C GLN A 320 19.41 9.52 -3.44
N ILE A 321 19.19 10.83 -3.42
CA ILE A 321 19.10 11.63 -4.64
C ILE A 321 20.43 11.57 -5.40
N LYS A 322 21.54 11.73 -4.69
CA LYS A 322 22.88 11.63 -5.30
C LYS A 322 23.12 10.28 -5.93
N LYS A 323 22.84 9.16 -5.22
CA LYS A 323 22.95 7.80 -5.75
C LYS A 323 22.17 7.62 -7.07
N LEU A 324 20.99 8.20 -7.14
CA LEU A 324 20.16 8.14 -8.34
C LEU A 324 20.74 9.00 -9.50
N MET A 325 21.29 10.18 -9.19
CA MET A 325 21.90 11.06 -10.19
C MET A 325 23.22 10.50 -10.71
N ASP A 326 24.07 9.93 -9.85
CA ASP A 326 25.31 9.25 -10.26
C ASP A 326 24.99 8.14 -11.28
N THR A 327 23.94 7.33 -11.04
CA THR A 327 23.43 6.32 -11.98
C THR A 327 23.02 6.91 -13.33
N LYS A 328 22.41 8.10 -13.34
CA LYS A 328 22.01 8.77 -14.57
C LYS A 328 23.23 9.23 -15.37
N GLU A 329 24.21 9.81 -14.71
CA GLU A 329 25.46 10.27 -15.37
C GLU A 329 26.24 9.09 -15.96
N GLU A 330 26.32 7.95 -15.25
CA GLU A 330 26.92 6.73 -15.76
C GLU A 330 26.21 6.20 -17.02
N ASN A 331 24.87 6.21 -17.03
CA ASN A 331 24.08 5.80 -18.19
C ASN A 331 24.27 6.75 -19.39
N GLU A 332 24.32 8.05 -19.15
CA GLU A 332 24.55 9.05 -20.19
C GLU A 332 25.96 8.93 -20.77
N ALA A 333 26.97 8.66 -19.94
CA ALA A 333 28.35 8.43 -20.36
C ALA A 333 28.51 7.11 -21.14
N ALA A 334 27.76 6.06 -20.77
CA ALA A 334 27.74 4.77 -21.46
C ALA A 334 26.93 4.76 -22.76
N ALA A 335 26.10 5.78 -23.01
CA ALA A 335 25.32 5.89 -24.23
C ALA A 335 26.27 5.99 -25.44
N VAL A 336 26.28 4.95 -26.25
CA VAL A 336 27.06 4.94 -27.52
C VAL A 336 26.49 6.04 -28.42
N GLN A 337 27.30 7.04 -28.71
CA GLN A 337 26.98 8.00 -29.76
C GLN A 337 26.99 7.25 -31.10
N LEU A 338 25.83 6.85 -31.55
CA LEU A 338 25.67 6.31 -32.90
C LEU A 338 25.92 7.43 -33.89
N THR A 339 27.06 7.38 -34.56
CA THR A 339 27.31 8.23 -35.71
C THR A 339 26.33 7.79 -36.81
N PRO A 340 25.50 8.66 -37.38
CA PRO A 340 24.60 8.29 -38.45
C PRO A 340 25.41 7.64 -39.59
N ILE A 341 25.01 6.44 -40.01
CA ILE A 341 25.68 5.73 -41.14
C ILE A 341 25.40 6.43 -42.45
N LYS A 342 24.36 7.26 -42.52
CA LYS A 342 23.99 8.10 -43.65
C LYS A 342 23.56 9.47 -43.15
N GLU A 343 23.70 10.50 -44.02
CA GLU A 343 23.10 11.81 -43.77
C GLU A 343 21.61 11.72 -43.53
N GLU A 344 21.07 12.63 -42.72
CA GLU A 344 19.61 12.70 -42.49
C GLU A 344 18.89 12.81 -43.83
N ILE A 345 18.01 11.85 -44.13
CA ILE A 345 17.15 11.91 -45.32
C ILE A 345 16.01 12.89 -45.00
N ASN A 346 15.86 13.88 -45.88
CA ASN A 346 14.71 14.77 -45.79
C ASN A 346 13.46 14.11 -46.41
N TYR A 347 12.30 14.76 -46.27
CA TYR A 347 11.03 14.22 -46.77
C TYR A 347 11.04 13.97 -48.27
N ASP A 348 11.71 14.83 -49.03
CA ASP A 348 11.79 14.73 -50.52
C ASP A 348 12.68 13.55 -50.98
N ASP A 349 13.68 13.19 -50.17
CA ASP A 349 14.51 12.00 -50.40
C ASP A 349 13.75 10.71 -50.09
N PHE A 350 12.91 10.73 -49.04
CA PHE A 350 12.03 9.61 -48.71
C PHE A 350 11.01 9.34 -49.82
N MET A 351 10.44 10.40 -50.43
CA MET A 351 9.45 10.28 -51.51
C MET A 351 10.03 9.82 -52.85
N LYS A 352 11.37 9.77 -53.01
CA LYS A 352 12.06 9.23 -54.18
C LYS A 352 12.43 7.76 -54.08
N MET A 353 12.09 7.10 -52.96
CA MET A 353 12.32 5.67 -52.77
C MET A 353 11.09 4.90 -53.21
N ASP A 354 10.90 4.74 -54.53
CA ASP A 354 9.97 3.80 -55.17
C ASP A 354 10.60 2.40 -55.32
#